data_3ed11cfd2dd79baeeaefa3e1dc0e69da
#
_entry.id   3ed11cfd2dd79baeeaefa3e1dc0e69da
#
_cell.length_a   1.000
_cell.length_b   1.000
_cell.length_c   1.000
_cell.angle_alpha   90.00
_cell.angle_beta   90.00
_cell.angle_gamma   90.00
#
_symmetry.space_group_name_H-M   'P 1'
#
loop_
_entity.id
_entity.type
_entity.pdbx_description
1 polymer ?
#
loop_
_entity_poly.entity_id
_entity_poly.type
_entity_poly.pdbx_seq_one_letter_code
_entity_poly.pdbx_strand_id
1 'polypeptide(L)'
;MAQQYEIRLAGLGGQGLILAGIIMAEAAGIYDGNFVAQTQAYGAAARGGFSRSDVVVSDEEIDYPKASALDLLLAMSQDAYDEHYQFLKPEGILIIDSTYVSQTADTPVYAIPCTRIAREKLGKENVANIVALGAITQLFPHISAAAMEKAVLSRVPKQFVELNKKAFQAGVDAAAAELKTAAGRAGKRNDEV
;
A
#
# COMPACT_ATOMS: atom_id res chain seq x y z
N MET A 1 5.79 -15.57 20.52
CA MET A 1 6.58 -15.29 19.29
C MET A 1 6.21 -13.89 18.87
N ALA A 2 7.21 -13.05 18.59
CA ALA A 2 6.99 -11.70 18.09
C ALA A 2 6.06 -11.69 16.88
N GLN A 3 5.13 -10.77 16.85
CA GLN A 3 4.24 -10.58 15.72
C GLN A 3 4.85 -9.50 14.80
N GLN A 4 5.48 -9.93 13.72
CA GLN A 4 6.19 -9.05 12.79
C GLN A 4 5.54 -9.11 11.40
N TYR A 5 5.37 -7.95 10.80
CA TYR A 5 4.81 -7.78 9.45
C TYR A 5 5.81 -7.06 8.54
N GLU A 6 6.00 -7.58 7.35
CA GLU A 6 6.89 -7.04 6.33
C GLU A 6 6.07 -6.50 5.14
N ILE A 7 6.18 -5.22 4.89
CA ILE A 7 5.37 -4.49 3.91
C ILE A 7 6.29 -3.87 2.86
N ARG A 8 5.95 -4.01 1.60
CA ARG A 8 6.65 -3.38 0.48
C ARG A 8 5.72 -2.53 -0.35
N LEU A 9 6.11 -1.29 -0.59
CA LEU A 9 5.49 -0.36 -1.51
C LEU A 9 6.45 -0.14 -2.68
N ALA A 10 6.08 -0.57 -3.88
CA ALA A 10 6.96 -0.55 -5.05
C ALA A 10 6.29 0.04 -6.30
N GLY A 11 7.07 0.73 -7.13
CA GLY A 11 6.60 1.39 -8.34
C GLY A 11 7.67 2.27 -8.96
N LEU A 12 7.24 3.33 -9.65
CA LEU A 12 8.12 4.26 -10.34
C LEU A 12 8.45 5.48 -9.48
N GLY A 13 9.61 6.07 -9.73
CA GLY A 13 9.99 7.37 -9.17
C GLY A 13 8.95 8.44 -9.54
N GLY A 14 8.57 9.26 -8.55
CA GLY A 14 7.52 10.27 -8.70
C GLY A 14 6.14 9.83 -8.20
N GLN A 15 5.88 8.54 -7.97
CA GLN A 15 4.61 8.05 -7.43
C GLN A 15 4.46 8.26 -5.91
N GLY A 16 5.48 8.79 -5.22
CA GLY A 16 5.41 9.15 -3.81
C GLY A 16 5.47 7.97 -2.83
N LEU A 17 6.03 6.83 -3.25
CA LEU A 17 6.05 5.60 -2.44
C LEU A 17 6.94 5.69 -1.22
N ILE A 18 8.06 6.43 -1.31
CA ILE A 18 8.91 6.68 -0.15
C ILE A 18 8.15 7.48 0.92
N LEU A 19 7.43 8.51 0.51
CA LEU A 19 6.59 9.29 1.42
C LEU A 19 5.48 8.41 2.03
N ALA A 20 4.86 7.54 1.23
CA ALA A 20 3.84 6.61 1.72
C ALA A 20 4.41 5.65 2.79
N GLY A 21 5.61 5.11 2.57
CA GLY A 21 6.29 4.27 3.56
C GLY A 21 6.65 5.02 4.84
N ILE A 22 7.11 6.26 4.74
CA ILE A 22 7.39 7.12 5.91
C ILE A 22 6.10 7.40 6.70
N ILE A 23 5.00 7.71 6.02
CA ILE A 23 3.68 7.90 6.65
C ILE A 23 3.23 6.64 7.37
N MET A 24 3.36 5.49 6.72
CA MET A 24 3.00 4.20 7.31
C MET A 24 3.85 3.87 8.54
N ALA A 25 5.16 4.10 8.48
CA ALA A 25 6.07 3.93 9.60
C ALA A 25 5.72 4.86 10.78
N GLU A 26 5.36 6.12 10.49
CA GLU A 26 4.89 7.06 11.52
C GLU A 26 3.56 6.60 12.14
N ALA A 27 2.62 6.12 11.33
CA ALA A 27 1.35 5.59 11.81
C ALA A 27 1.55 4.43 12.78
N ALA A 28 2.31 3.43 12.36
CA ALA A 28 2.55 2.23 13.17
C ALA A 28 3.41 2.52 14.41
N GLY A 29 4.48 3.33 14.27
CA GLY A 29 5.44 3.56 15.34
C GLY A 29 5.01 4.64 16.33
N ILE A 30 4.59 5.82 15.84
CA ILE A 30 4.30 6.97 16.70
C ILE A 30 2.87 6.93 17.23
N TYR A 31 1.91 6.52 16.41
CA TYR A 31 0.50 6.60 16.80
C TYR A 31 -0.06 5.28 17.34
N ASP A 32 0.41 4.13 16.83
CA ASP A 32 0.01 2.81 17.34
C ASP A 32 1.01 2.21 18.36
N GLY A 33 2.22 2.80 18.49
CA GLY A 33 3.19 2.43 19.53
C GLY A 33 3.98 1.15 19.25
N ASN A 34 4.03 0.69 18.00
CA ASN A 34 4.82 -0.48 17.59
C ASN A 34 6.31 -0.13 17.39
N PHE A 35 7.17 -1.15 17.36
CA PHE A 35 8.50 -1.01 16.82
C PHE A 35 8.43 -1.01 15.30
N VAL A 36 9.18 -0.11 14.65
CA VAL A 36 9.12 0.08 13.20
C VAL A 36 10.51 0.30 12.61
N ALA A 37 10.80 -0.36 11.51
CA ALA A 37 11.94 -0.04 10.66
C ALA A 37 11.45 0.30 9.25
N GLN A 38 11.93 1.43 8.68
CA GLN A 38 11.63 1.81 7.30
C GLN A 38 12.93 1.92 6.52
N THR A 39 12.98 1.25 5.37
CA THR A 39 14.09 1.33 4.43
C THR A 39 13.59 1.74 3.05
N GLN A 40 14.49 2.28 2.22
CA GLN A 40 14.14 2.75 0.89
C GLN A 40 15.21 2.38 -0.13
N ALA A 41 14.80 2.17 -1.37
CA ALA A 41 15.69 1.94 -2.49
C ALA A 41 15.20 2.71 -3.73
N TYR A 42 16.16 3.18 -4.49
CA TYR A 42 15.93 3.88 -5.76
C TYR A 42 16.69 3.18 -6.87
N GLY A 43 16.11 3.16 -8.07
CA GLY A 43 16.84 2.74 -9.27
C GLY A 43 17.89 3.78 -9.69
N ALA A 44 18.85 3.35 -10.51
CA ALA A 44 19.96 4.17 -11.00
C ALA A 44 19.52 5.33 -11.93
N ALA A 45 18.29 5.32 -12.44
CA ALA A 45 17.77 6.35 -13.32
C ALA A 45 17.41 7.62 -12.54
N ALA A 46 17.91 8.76 -12.99
CA ALA A 46 17.68 10.06 -12.34
C ALA A 46 16.22 10.53 -12.35
N ARG A 47 15.36 9.99 -13.23
CA ARG A 47 13.92 10.27 -13.32
C ARG A 47 13.17 9.02 -13.82
N GLY A 48 12.01 8.73 -13.22
CA GLY A 48 11.15 7.63 -13.65
C GLY A 48 11.69 6.22 -13.40
N GLY A 49 12.81 6.10 -12.67
CA GLY A 49 13.38 4.83 -12.29
C GLY A 49 12.57 4.15 -11.18
N PHE A 50 12.97 2.94 -10.86
CA PHE A 50 12.41 2.15 -9.76
C PHE A 50 12.43 2.91 -8.43
N SER A 51 11.36 2.80 -7.66
CA SER A 51 11.23 3.35 -6.31
C SER A 51 10.57 2.33 -5.40
N ARG A 52 11.17 2.06 -4.26
CA ARG A 52 10.68 1.10 -3.27
C ARG A 52 10.82 1.65 -1.85
N SER A 53 9.81 1.42 -1.04
CA SER A 53 9.88 1.59 0.41
C SER A 53 9.43 0.32 1.09
N ASP A 54 10.26 -0.21 1.99
CA ASP A 54 9.95 -1.35 2.84
C ASP A 54 9.66 -0.84 4.25
N VAL A 55 8.62 -1.37 4.88
CA VAL A 55 8.25 -1.07 6.27
C VAL A 55 8.11 -2.39 7.02
N VAL A 56 8.85 -2.54 8.11
CA VAL A 56 8.72 -3.67 9.05
C VAL A 56 8.06 -3.14 10.30
N VAL A 57 6.97 -3.78 10.73
CA VAL A 57 6.22 -3.42 11.95
C VAL A 57 6.24 -4.62 12.88
N SER A 58 6.54 -4.40 14.17
CA SER A 58 6.64 -5.48 15.17
C SER A 58 6.12 -5.03 16.54
N ASP A 59 5.61 -5.95 17.33
CA ASP A 59 5.29 -5.76 18.76
C ASP A 59 6.53 -5.88 19.67
N GLU A 60 7.66 -6.37 19.13
CA GLU A 60 8.96 -6.48 19.81
C GLU A 60 10.06 -5.74 19.00
N GLU A 61 11.23 -5.58 19.60
CA GLU A 61 12.39 -4.91 18.97
C GLU A 61 12.79 -5.63 17.67
N ILE A 62 13.09 -4.86 16.62
CA ILE A 62 13.39 -5.37 15.28
C ILE A 62 14.90 -5.58 15.12
N ASP A 63 15.36 -6.81 15.13
CA ASP A 63 16.77 -7.17 14.91
C ASP A 63 17.22 -7.01 13.46
N TYR A 64 16.29 -7.24 12.49
CA TYR A 64 16.60 -7.20 11.06
C TYR A 64 15.61 -6.34 10.29
N PRO A 65 16.05 -5.15 9.81
CA PRO A 65 15.13 -4.14 9.26
C PRO A 65 14.78 -4.32 7.78
N LYS A 66 15.08 -5.48 7.17
CA LYS A 66 14.82 -5.70 5.73
C LYS A 66 13.61 -6.61 5.53
N ALA A 67 12.70 -6.21 4.66
CA ALA A 67 11.59 -7.03 4.22
C ALA A 67 12.06 -8.07 3.20
N SER A 68 11.92 -9.36 3.53
CA SER A 68 12.36 -10.51 2.73
C SER A 68 11.22 -11.47 2.39
N ALA A 69 10.19 -11.54 3.23
CA ALA A 69 8.99 -12.34 3.03
C ALA A 69 7.76 -11.47 3.36
N LEU A 70 7.09 -10.99 2.32
CA LEU A 70 6.13 -9.90 2.44
C LEU A 70 4.75 -10.38 2.93
N ASP A 71 4.23 -9.72 3.94
CA ASP A 71 2.83 -9.84 4.36
C ASP A 71 1.91 -8.95 3.50
N LEU A 72 2.47 -7.85 2.96
CA LEU A 72 1.78 -6.98 2.02
C LEU A 72 2.73 -6.48 0.93
N LEU A 73 2.29 -6.58 -0.32
CA LEU A 73 2.89 -5.92 -1.48
C LEU A 73 1.89 -4.94 -2.10
N LEU A 74 2.26 -3.67 -2.17
CA LEU A 74 1.64 -2.69 -3.05
C LEU A 74 2.51 -2.52 -4.29
N ALA A 75 1.99 -2.85 -5.48
CA ALA A 75 2.65 -2.63 -6.75
C ALA A 75 1.91 -1.55 -7.56
N MET A 76 2.57 -0.41 -7.80
CA MET A 76 2.01 0.72 -8.55
C MET A 76 2.53 0.81 -9.99
N SER A 77 3.25 -0.19 -10.48
CA SER A 77 3.64 -0.38 -11.88
C SER A 77 3.79 -1.87 -12.19
N GLN A 78 3.72 -2.24 -13.46
CA GLN A 78 3.88 -3.64 -13.89
C GLN A 78 5.28 -4.15 -13.52
N ASP A 79 6.33 -3.37 -13.80
CA ASP A 79 7.70 -3.75 -13.46
C ASP A 79 7.87 -4.02 -11.96
N ALA A 80 7.23 -3.23 -11.11
CA ALA A 80 7.28 -3.42 -9.67
C ALA A 80 6.56 -4.70 -9.23
N TYR A 81 5.43 -5.04 -9.87
CA TYR A 81 4.77 -6.31 -9.65
C TYR A 81 5.67 -7.48 -10.05
N ASP A 82 6.19 -7.46 -11.28
CA ASP A 82 7.00 -8.54 -11.86
C ASP A 82 8.28 -8.80 -11.04
N GLU A 83 8.91 -7.73 -10.53
CA GLU A 83 10.12 -7.84 -9.71
C GLU A 83 9.85 -8.37 -8.29
N HIS A 84 8.72 -7.98 -7.67
CA HIS A 84 8.54 -8.17 -6.23
C HIS A 84 7.49 -9.21 -5.84
N TYR A 85 6.65 -9.66 -6.75
CA TYR A 85 5.61 -10.66 -6.46
C TYR A 85 6.17 -11.96 -5.85
N GLN A 86 7.35 -12.40 -6.29
CA GLN A 86 8.00 -13.60 -5.79
C GLN A 86 8.34 -13.58 -4.28
N PHE A 87 8.36 -12.41 -3.64
CA PHE A 87 8.64 -12.25 -2.21
C PHE A 87 7.35 -12.23 -1.37
N LEU A 88 6.17 -12.25 -1.99
CA LEU A 88 4.90 -12.27 -1.27
C LEU A 88 4.68 -13.65 -0.65
N LYS A 89 4.32 -13.67 0.63
CA LYS A 89 3.92 -14.90 1.32
C LYS A 89 2.66 -15.50 0.68
N PRO A 90 2.42 -16.82 0.81
CA PRO A 90 1.19 -17.45 0.28
C PRO A 90 -0.11 -16.81 0.77
N GLU A 91 -0.15 -16.37 2.04
CA GLU A 91 -1.29 -15.66 2.63
C GLU A 91 -1.13 -14.14 2.60
N GLY A 92 -0.08 -13.65 1.93
CA GLY A 92 0.23 -12.21 1.84
C GLY A 92 -0.82 -11.45 1.02
N ILE A 93 -1.02 -10.20 1.36
CA ILE A 93 -1.97 -9.32 0.68
C ILE A 93 -1.29 -8.66 -0.52
N LEU A 94 -1.84 -8.89 -1.71
CA LEU A 94 -1.42 -8.23 -2.95
C LEU A 94 -2.40 -7.11 -3.30
N ILE A 95 -1.88 -5.89 -3.35
CA ILE A 95 -2.61 -4.71 -3.83
C ILE A 95 -1.88 -4.19 -5.07
N ILE A 96 -2.61 -3.98 -6.15
CA ILE A 96 -2.07 -3.41 -7.38
C ILE A 96 -2.79 -2.12 -7.75
N ASP A 97 -2.07 -1.16 -8.31
CA ASP A 97 -2.71 -0.06 -9.04
C ASP A 97 -3.16 -0.57 -10.42
N SER A 98 -4.43 -0.91 -10.54
CA SER A 98 -4.99 -1.43 -11.81
C SER A 98 -5.03 -0.40 -12.95
N THR A 99 -4.54 0.81 -12.72
CA THR A 99 -4.28 1.79 -13.78
C THR A 99 -3.06 1.39 -14.62
N TYR A 100 -2.06 0.78 -14.00
CA TYR A 100 -0.77 0.46 -14.63
C TYR A 100 -0.39 -1.03 -14.55
N VAL A 101 -1.01 -1.81 -13.66
CA VAL A 101 -0.78 -3.25 -13.55
C VAL A 101 -1.96 -3.97 -14.16
N SER A 102 -1.73 -4.69 -15.24
CA SER A 102 -2.76 -5.42 -15.99
C SER A 102 -2.51 -6.91 -16.08
N GLN A 103 -1.29 -7.37 -15.82
CA GLN A 103 -0.89 -8.76 -15.87
C GLN A 103 -0.51 -9.22 -14.46
N THR A 104 -1.25 -10.21 -13.94
CA THR A 104 -0.98 -10.83 -12.64
C THR A 104 -1.04 -12.34 -12.75
N ALA A 105 -0.36 -13.05 -11.85
CA ALA A 105 -0.53 -14.49 -11.69
C ALA A 105 -1.98 -14.82 -11.27
N ASP A 106 -2.38 -16.08 -11.42
CA ASP A 106 -3.68 -16.56 -10.94
C ASP A 106 -3.67 -16.71 -9.41
N THR A 107 -3.74 -15.58 -8.73
CA THR A 107 -3.68 -15.45 -7.28
C THR A 107 -4.67 -14.37 -6.84
N PRO A 108 -5.18 -14.43 -5.61
CA PRO A 108 -6.02 -13.37 -5.07
C PRO A 108 -5.30 -12.01 -5.10
N VAL A 109 -5.91 -11.02 -5.74
CA VAL A 109 -5.38 -9.67 -5.88
C VAL A 109 -6.46 -8.63 -5.65
N TYR A 110 -6.11 -7.56 -4.94
CA TYR A 110 -6.94 -6.37 -4.79
C TYR A 110 -6.54 -5.33 -5.83
N ALA A 111 -7.36 -5.19 -6.87
CA ALA A 111 -7.10 -4.33 -8.01
C ALA A 111 -7.73 -2.94 -7.80
N ILE A 112 -6.99 -2.03 -7.20
CA ILE A 112 -7.45 -0.68 -6.87
C ILE A 112 -6.90 0.32 -7.90
N PRO A 113 -7.73 1.08 -8.63
CA PRO A 113 -7.23 2.03 -9.63
C PRO A 113 -6.77 3.35 -8.98
N CYS A 114 -5.74 3.28 -8.12
CA CYS A 114 -5.29 4.40 -7.27
C CYS A 114 -4.98 5.66 -8.08
N THR A 115 -4.19 5.53 -9.15
CA THR A 115 -3.81 6.66 -9.99
C THR A 115 -5.00 7.21 -10.77
N ARG A 116 -5.88 6.37 -11.29
CA ARG A 116 -7.10 6.82 -11.98
C ARG A 116 -8.04 7.57 -11.03
N ILE A 117 -8.23 7.07 -9.80
CA ILE A 117 -9.03 7.77 -8.77
C ILE A 117 -8.43 9.15 -8.49
N ALA A 118 -7.12 9.24 -8.27
CA ALA A 118 -6.43 10.48 -8.00
C ALA A 118 -6.55 11.48 -9.17
N ARG A 119 -6.41 11.00 -10.40
CA ARG A 119 -6.50 11.83 -11.62
C ARG A 119 -7.92 12.29 -11.92
N GLU A 120 -8.87 11.36 -11.98
CA GLU A 120 -10.22 11.63 -12.48
C GLU A 120 -11.17 12.19 -11.42
N LYS A 121 -11.10 11.68 -10.17
CA LYS A 121 -12.00 12.14 -9.11
C LYS A 121 -11.45 13.32 -8.31
N LEU A 122 -10.12 13.42 -8.18
CA LEU A 122 -9.49 14.43 -7.31
C LEU A 122 -8.73 15.49 -8.11
N GLY A 123 -8.53 15.28 -9.41
CA GLY A 123 -7.84 16.21 -10.31
C GLY A 123 -6.34 16.36 -10.04
N LYS A 124 -5.75 15.47 -9.23
CA LYS A 124 -4.35 15.54 -8.79
C LYS A 124 -3.73 14.14 -8.69
N GLU A 125 -3.04 13.71 -9.74
CA GLU A 125 -2.40 12.39 -9.80
C GLU A 125 -1.38 12.15 -8.67
N ASN A 126 -0.70 13.20 -8.22
CA ASN A 126 0.32 13.11 -7.17
C ASN A 126 -0.20 12.69 -5.78
N VAL A 127 -1.52 12.55 -5.59
CA VAL A 127 -2.09 11.98 -4.34
C VAL A 127 -2.47 10.49 -4.49
N ALA A 128 -2.05 9.82 -5.57
CA ALA A 128 -2.31 8.39 -5.77
C ALA A 128 -1.72 7.52 -4.65
N ASN A 129 -0.58 7.90 -4.11
CA ASN A 129 0.02 7.27 -2.93
C ASN A 129 -0.87 7.35 -1.68
N ILE A 130 -1.61 8.43 -1.50
CA ILE A 130 -2.52 8.60 -0.37
C ILE A 130 -3.80 7.76 -0.59
N VAL A 131 -4.29 7.68 -1.83
CA VAL A 131 -5.36 6.72 -2.18
C VAL A 131 -4.91 5.29 -1.86
N ALA A 132 -3.67 4.92 -2.23
CA ALA A 132 -3.12 3.61 -1.91
C ALA A 132 -3.01 3.35 -0.40
N LEU A 133 -2.60 4.35 0.41
CA LEU A 133 -2.59 4.22 1.87
C LEU A 133 -3.99 4.00 2.45
N GLY A 134 -5.01 4.68 1.91
CA GLY A 134 -6.41 4.43 2.29
C GLY A 134 -6.84 2.98 1.97
N ALA A 135 -6.47 2.48 0.79
CA ALA A 135 -6.75 1.09 0.42
C ALA A 135 -6.03 0.08 1.33
N ILE A 136 -4.75 0.32 1.63
CA ILE A 136 -3.98 -0.51 2.56
C ILE A 136 -4.66 -0.55 3.94
N THR A 137 -5.08 0.59 4.46
CA THR A 137 -5.74 0.69 5.76
C THR A 137 -6.98 -0.21 5.86
N GLN A 138 -7.76 -0.30 4.78
CA GLN A 138 -8.96 -1.14 4.72
C GLN A 138 -8.64 -2.64 4.59
N LEU A 139 -7.52 -2.99 3.93
CA LEU A 139 -7.16 -4.37 3.60
C LEU A 139 -6.18 -5.00 4.58
N PHE A 140 -5.41 -4.19 5.30
CA PHE A 140 -4.34 -4.62 6.19
C PHE A 140 -4.53 -4.02 7.60
N PRO A 141 -5.28 -4.68 8.49
CA PRO A 141 -5.74 -4.10 9.77
C PRO A 141 -4.66 -4.06 10.88
N HIS A 142 -3.39 -4.29 10.55
CA HIS A 142 -2.28 -4.30 11.52
C HIS A 142 -1.71 -2.90 11.81
N ILE A 143 -2.22 -1.87 11.13
CA ILE A 143 -2.00 -0.45 11.44
C ILE A 143 -3.38 0.19 11.51
N SER A 144 -3.68 0.87 12.63
CA SER A 144 -5.03 1.40 12.84
C SER A 144 -5.38 2.51 11.83
N ALA A 145 -6.66 2.54 11.43
CA ALA A 145 -7.15 3.57 10.50
C ALA A 145 -6.95 4.99 11.05
N ALA A 146 -7.17 5.17 12.36
CA ALA A 146 -6.99 6.45 13.02
C ALA A 146 -5.52 6.91 13.00
N ALA A 147 -4.58 5.98 13.23
CA ALA A 147 -3.14 6.25 13.17
C ALA A 147 -2.72 6.62 11.74
N MET A 148 -3.18 5.85 10.73
CA MET A 148 -2.84 6.11 9.35
C MET A 148 -3.38 7.45 8.86
N GLU A 149 -4.64 7.78 9.12
CA GLU A 149 -5.21 9.08 8.77
C GLU A 149 -4.45 10.22 9.44
N LYS A 150 -4.16 10.10 10.73
CA LYS A 150 -3.42 11.10 11.48
C LYS A 150 -2.01 11.31 10.91
N ALA A 151 -1.29 10.24 10.56
CA ALA A 151 0.03 10.31 9.94
C ALA A 151 -0.02 10.97 8.55
N VAL A 152 -1.00 10.64 7.71
CA VAL A 152 -1.23 11.33 6.43
C VAL A 152 -1.38 12.83 6.64
N LEU A 153 -2.25 13.25 7.56
CA LEU A 153 -2.58 14.66 7.76
C LEU A 153 -1.44 15.45 8.44
N SER A 154 -0.60 14.81 9.23
CA SER A 154 0.58 15.45 9.85
C SER A 154 1.67 15.83 8.84
N ARG A 155 1.73 15.09 7.71
CA ARG A 155 2.80 15.22 6.70
C ARG A 155 2.44 16.12 5.52
N VAL A 156 1.19 16.54 5.41
CA VAL A 156 0.75 17.37 4.29
C VAL A 156 0.67 18.84 4.67
N PRO A 157 1.04 19.76 3.77
CA PRO A 157 0.85 21.19 4.00
C PRO A 157 -0.64 21.51 4.25
N LYS A 158 -0.91 22.49 5.12
CA LYS A 158 -2.27 22.86 5.54
C LYS A 158 -3.26 23.07 4.38
N GLN A 159 -2.79 23.66 3.29
CA GLN A 159 -3.58 23.92 2.08
C GLN A 159 -4.02 22.65 1.34
N PHE A 160 -3.39 21.50 1.59
CA PHE A 160 -3.70 20.22 0.94
C PHE A 160 -4.38 19.21 1.86
N VAL A 161 -4.67 19.56 3.11
CA VAL A 161 -5.30 18.67 4.10
C VAL A 161 -6.61 18.10 3.56
N GLU A 162 -7.51 18.93 3.05
CA GLU A 162 -8.81 18.49 2.54
C GLU A 162 -8.69 17.59 1.31
N LEU A 163 -7.74 17.87 0.43
CA LEU A 163 -7.45 17.02 -0.72
C LEU A 163 -6.97 15.62 -0.28
N ASN A 164 -6.05 15.59 0.68
CA ASN A 164 -5.47 14.32 1.16
C ASN A 164 -6.48 13.52 2.00
N LYS A 165 -7.36 14.16 2.76
CA LYS A 165 -8.51 13.47 3.39
C LYS A 165 -9.40 12.79 2.36
N LYS A 166 -9.77 13.51 1.29
CA LYS A 166 -10.57 12.94 0.21
C LYS A 166 -9.86 11.80 -0.50
N ALA A 167 -8.54 11.91 -0.70
CA ALA A 167 -7.73 10.87 -1.33
C ALA A 167 -7.68 9.61 -0.46
N PHE A 168 -7.43 9.76 0.82
CA PHE A 168 -7.42 8.66 1.79
C PHE A 168 -8.76 7.94 1.82
N GLN A 169 -9.88 8.70 1.99
CA GLN A 169 -11.22 8.13 2.02
C GLN A 169 -11.57 7.42 0.71
N ALA A 170 -11.20 8.00 -0.45
CA ALA A 170 -11.44 7.35 -1.74
C ALA A 170 -10.72 6.00 -1.88
N GLY A 171 -9.55 5.86 -1.26
CA GLY A 171 -8.84 4.59 -1.17
C GLY A 171 -9.55 3.57 -0.29
N VAL A 172 -10.00 3.98 0.89
CA VAL A 172 -10.80 3.15 1.80
C VAL A 172 -12.05 2.63 1.11
N ASP A 173 -12.80 3.53 0.45
CA ASP A 173 -14.04 3.18 -0.24
C ASP A 173 -13.80 2.21 -1.42
N ALA A 174 -12.73 2.44 -2.19
CA ALA A 174 -12.37 1.58 -3.30
C ALA A 174 -11.99 0.17 -2.84
N ALA A 175 -11.22 0.05 -1.77
CA ALA A 175 -10.85 -1.23 -1.18
C ALA A 175 -12.06 -1.97 -0.58
N ALA A 176 -12.96 -1.24 0.09
CA ALA A 176 -14.20 -1.82 0.62
C ALA A 176 -15.11 -2.36 -0.51
N ALA A 177 -15.14 -1.69 -1.66
CA ALA A 177 -15.88 -2.18 -2.84
C ALA A 177 -15.22 -3.44 -3.42
N GLU A 178 -13.89 -3.48 -3.51
CA GLU A 178 -13.15 -4.65 -4.02
C GLU A 178 -13.29 -5.87 -3.10
N LEU A 179 -13.30 -5.69 -1.78
CA LEU A 179 -13.59 -6.78 -0.82
C LEU A 179 -14.95 -7.43 -1.09
N LYS A 180 -15.99 -6.64 -1.35
CA LYS A 180 -17.32 -7.16 -1.69
C LYS A 180 -17.31 -7.95 -3.00
N THR A 181 -16.56 -7.47 -3.97
CA THR A 181 -16.40 -8.14 -5.28
C THR A 181 -15.63 -9.45 -5.15
N ALA A 182 -14.56 -9.48 -4.38
CA ALA A 182 -13.76 -10.68 -4.11
C ALA A 182 -14.59 -11.75 -3.38
N ALA A 183 -15.38 -11.37 -2.38
CA ALA A 183 -16.28 -12.27 -1.67
C ALA A 183 -17.33 -12.88 -2.61
N GLY A 184 -17.88 -12.10 -3.54
CA GLY A 184 -18.82 -12.57 -4.55
C GLY A 184 -18.22 -13.55 -5.57
N ARG A 185 -16.92 -13.41 -5.91
CA ARG A 185 -16.19 -14.34 -6.78
C ARG A 185 -15.92 -15.67 -6.09
N ALA A 186 -15.57 -15.65 -4.79
CA ALA A 186 -15.35 -16.87 -4.00
C ALA A 186 -16.64 -17.68 -3.81
N GLY A 187 -17.79 -17.04 -3.60
CA GLY A 187 -19.08 -17.70 -3.47
C GLY A 187 -19.51 -18.46 -4.74
N LYS A 188 -19.26 -17.90 -5.93
CA LYS A 188 -19.61 -18.52 -7.21
C LYS A 188 -18.75 -19.76 -7.56
N ARG A 189 -17.49 -19.81 -7.10
CA ARG A 189 -16.63 -21.00 -7.31
C ARG A 189 -17.07 -22.22 -6.49
N ASN A 190 -17.74 -22.02 -5.36
CA ASN A 190 -18.23 -23.11 -4.50
C ASN A 190 -19.59 -23.67 -4.97
N ASP A 191 -20.33 -22.95 -5.80
CA ASP A 191 -21.63 -23.39 -6.34
C ASP A 191 -21.50 -24.19 -7.66
N GLU A 192 -20.30 -24.28 -8.24
CA GLU A 192 -19.99 -24.99 -9.49
C GLU A 192 -19.25 -26.33 -9.26
N VAL A 193 -19.12 -26.80 -8.03
CA VAL A 193 -18.57 -28.10 -7.60
C VAL A 193 -19.68 -28.91 -6.96
#